data_7329e0287c484690092c339cfa54c14d
#
_entry.id   7329e0287c484690092c339cfa54c14d
#
_cell.length_a   1.000
_cell.length_b   1.000
_cell.length_c   1.000
_cell.angle_alpha   90.00
_cell.angle_beta   90.00
_cell.angle_gamma   90.00
#
_symmetry.space_group_name_H-M   'P 1'
#
loop_
_entity.id
_entity.type
_entity.pdbx_description
1 polymer ?
#
loop_
_entity_poly.entity_id
_entity_poly.type
_entity_poly.pdbx_seq_one_letter_code
_entity_poly.pdbx_strand_id
1 'polypeptide(L)'
;VDKCLWSCKWGGDTLMDLSTGDNIHETREWIVRNCPVPVGTVPMYQAMEKVKGKAENLTWELFRDTLIEQCEQGVDYFTIHCGIRLKNVHYAHERLCGMVSRGGSIISQWCSYHQKESFLYEHFDDICDILAQYDVAVSLGDGLRPGAIFDANDRAQFAELDTMGELVQRAWAKNVQAFIEGPGHVPMHKIRENMDR
;
A
#
# COMPACT_ATOMS: atom_id res chain seq x y z
N VAL A 1 -3.92 15.45 14.90
CA VAL A 1 -2.73 15.84 15.69
C VAL A 1 -2.71 15.13 17.03
N ASP A 2 -3.76 15.17 17.86
CA ASP A 2 -3.74 14.55 19.21
C ASP A 2 -3.42 13.04 19.18
N LYS A 3 -4.01 12.28 18.27
CA LYS A 3 -3.70 10.85 18.10
C LYS A 3 -2.24 10.62 17.70
N CYS A 4 -1.68 11.49 16.86
CA CYS A 4 -0.28 11.46 16.48
C CYS A 4 0.63 11.64 17.70
N LEU A 5 0.41 12.70 18.48
CA LEU A 5 1.19 12.99 19.69
C LEU A 5 1.08 11.87 20.73
N TRP A 6 -0.12 11.29 20.90
CA TRP A 6 -0.32 10.15 21.80
C TRP A 6 0.42 8.90 21.31
N SER A 7 0.40 8.61 20.01
CA SER A 7 1.17 7.49 19.43
C SER A 7 2.65 7.62 19.74
N CYS A 8 3.23 8.80 19.48
CA CYS A 8 4.65 9.08 19.77
C CYS A 8 4.96 8.97 21.26
N LYS A 9 4.09 9.54 22.13
CA LYS A 9 4.24 9.47 23.59
C LYS A 9 4.28 8.02 24.12
N TRP A 10 3.57 7.12 23.49
CA TRP A 10 3.53 5.71 23.86
C TRP A 10 4.53 4.82 23.10
N GLY A 11 5.51 5.42 22.44
CA GLY A 11 6.64 4.72 21.83
C GLY A 11 6.44 4.32 20.38
N GLY A 12 5.56 5.01 19.65
CA GLY A 12 5.47 4.85 18.19
C GLY A 12 6.69 5.44 17.51
N ASP A 13 7.43 4.62 16.76
CA ASP A 13 8.65 5.02 16.02
C ASP A 13 8.33 5.61 14.65
N THR A 14 7.15 5.31 14.10
CA THR A 14 6.60 5.88 12.87
C THR A 14 5.10 6.09 13.02
N LEU A 15 4.51 6.90 12.15
CA LEU A 15 3.07 7.13 12.10
C LEU A 15 2.53 6.88 10.69
N MET A 16 1.43 6.15 10.57
CA MET A 16 0.68 6.03 9.30
C MET A 16 -0.50 7.00 9.29
N ASP A 17 -0.52 7.91 8.31
CA ASP A 17 -1.72 8.68 7.96
C ASP A 17 -2.61 7.87 7.02
N LEU A 18 -3.69 7.36 7.56
CA LEU A 18 -4.72 6.59 6.83
C LEU A 18 -5.96 7.44 6.55
N SER A 19 -5.82 8.74 6.45
CA SER A 19 -6.92 9.67 6.18
C SER A 19 -7.66 9.32 4.89
N THR A 20 -8.98 9.39 4.96
CA THR A 20 -9.90 9.12 3.87
C THR A 20 -11.04 10.13 3.90
N GLY A 21 -11.70 10.33 2.77
CA GLY A 21 -12.77 11.33 2.64
C GLY A 21 -12.27 12.60 1.99
N ASP A 22 -12.71 13.74 2.50
CA ASP A 22 -12.36 15.06 1.96
C ASP A 22 -11.18 15.69 2.70
N ASN A 23 -10.47 16.60 2.04
CA ASN A 23 -9.37 17.40 2.61
C ASN A 23 -8.17 16.56 3.09
N ILE A 24 -7.84 15.50 2.38
CA ILE A 24 -6.69 14.63 2.72
C ILE A 24 -5.38 15.41 2.66
N HIS A 25 -5.21 16.29 1.65
CA HIS A 25 -4.01 17.12 1.50
C HIS A 25 -3.74 17.99 2.73
N GLU A 26 -4.73 18.76 3.17
CA GLU A 26 -4.62 19.65 4.33
C GLU A 26 -4.42 18.87 5.63
N THR A 27 -5.14 17.76 5.79
CA THR A 27 -5.02 16.88 6.96
C THR A 27 -3.60 16.34 7.08
N ARG A 28 -3.00 15.88 5.99
CA ARG A 28 -1.63 15.37 5.94
C ARG A 28 -0.62 16.48 6.24
N GLU A 29 -0.81 17.69 5.68
CA GLU A 29 0.06 18.83 5.97
C GLU A 29 0.12 19.10 7.48
N TRP A 30 -1.01 19.06 8.17
CA TRP A 30 -1.08 19.21 9.61
C TRP A 30 -0.36 18.08 10.36
N ILE A 31 -0.51 16.83 9.89
CA ILE A 31 0.15 15.67 10.49
C ILE A 31 1.66 15.79 10.34
N VAL A 32 2.16 15.98 9.13
CA VAL A 32 3.61 16.09 8.84
C VAL A 32 4.26 17.21 9.64
N ARG A 33 3.61 18.38 9.76
CA ARG A 33 4.14 19.51 10.53
C ARG A 33 4.22 19.27 12.04
N ASN A 34 3.40 18.37 12.58
CA ASN A 34 3.29 18.15 14.03
C ASN A 34 3.79 16.78 14.49
N CYS A 35 4.17 15.90 13.57
CA CYS A 35 4.66 14.57 13.87
C CYS A 35 6.19 14.59 14.03
N PRO A 36 6.73 14.19 15.19
CA PRO A 36 8.18 14.18 15.43
C PRO A 36 8.86 12.88 14.93
N VAL A 37 8.11 11.96 14.35
CA VAL A 37 8.60 10.67 13.80
C VAL A 37 8.23 10.56 12.32
N PRO A 38 8.87 9.67 11.54
CA PRO A 38 8.54 9.48 10.14
C PRO A 38 7.06 9.21 9.89
N VAL A 39 6.51 9.84 8.85
CA VAL A 39 5.10 9.73 8.47
C VAL A 39 4.96 8.94 7.18
N GLY A 40 4.17 7.86 7.24
CA GLY A 40 3.76 7.10 6.08
C GLY A 40 2.34 7.41 5.65
N THR A 41 2.04 7.18 4.37
CA THR A 41 0.69 7.36 3.83
C THR A 41 0.30 6.24 2.87
N VAL A 42 -0.97 6.25 2.47
CA VAL A 42 -1.49 5.42 1.37
C VAL A 42 -1.96 6.35 0.24
N PRO A 43 -1.11 6.67 -0.76
CA PRO A 43 -1.43 7.65 -1.81
C PRO A 43 -2.72 7.35 -2.56
N MET A 44 -3.08 6.06 -2.66
CA MET A 44 -4.32 5.60 -3.27
C MET A 44 -5.56 6.25 -2.66
N TYR A 45 -5.56 6.57 -1.37
CA TYR A 45 -6.74 7.16 -0.73
C TYR A 45 -7.00 8.58 -1.20
N GLN A 46 -5.95 9.38 -1.41
CA GLN A 46 -6.09 10.71 -1.99
C GLN A 46 -6.38 10.63 -3.51
N ALA A 47 -5.81 9.67 -4.23
CA ALA A 47 -6.17 9.42 -5.62
C ALA A 47 -7.68 9.10 -5.75
N MET A 48 -8.23 8.33 -4.81
CA MET A 48 -9.68 8.05 -4.74
C MET A 48 -10.52 9.30 -4.42
N GLU A 49 -10.04 10.19 -3.55
CA GLU A 49 -10.69 11.49 -3.32
C GLU A 49 -10.79 12.29 -4.62
N LYS A 50 -9.69 12.40 -5.37
CA LYS A 50 -9.62 13.14 -6.64
C LYS A 50 -10.60 12.60 -7.70
N VAL A 51 -10.85 11.28 -7.72
CA VAL A 51 -11.84 10.64 -8.62
C VAL A 51 -13.24 10.48 -8.00
N LYS A 52 -13.49 11.14 -6.85
CA LYS A 52 -14.79 11.12 -6.15
C LYS A 52 -15.27 9.69 -5.83
N GLY A 53 -14.36 8.83 -5.41
CA GLY A 53 -14.65 7.45 -5.00
C GLY A 53 -14.88 6.46 -6.14
N LYS A 54 -14.67 6.83 -7.39
CA LYS A 54 -14.86 5.96 -8.56
C LYS A 54 -13.55 5.30 -8.96
N ALA A 55 -13.30 4.09 -8.49
CA ALA A 55 -12.05 3.37 -8.74
C ALA A 55 -11.76 3.20 -10.24
N GLU A 56 -12.79 3.01 -11.07
CA GLU A 56 -12.67 2.87 -12.52
C GLU A 56 -12.09 4.11 -13.22
N ASN A 57 -12.13 5.27 -12.59
CA ASN A 57 -11.58 6.52 -13.12
C ASN A 57 -10.12 6.76 -12.72
N LEU A 58 -9.51 5.89 -11.94
CA LEU A 58 -8.09 6.00 -11.61
C LEU A 58 -7.25 5.81 -12.87
N THR A 59 -6.20 6.61 -13.00
CA THR A 59 -5.18 6.47 -14.05
C THR A 59 -3.79 6.50 -13.44
N TRP A 60 -2.80 6.02 -14.17
CA TRP A 60 -1.41 6.12 -13.77
C TRP A 60 -0.98 7.58 -13.55
N GLU A 61 -1.34 8.47 -14.47
CA GLU A 61 -0.97 9.88 -14.41
C GLU A 61 -1.50 10.55 -13.14
N LEU A 62 -2.77 10.31 -12.80
CA LEU A 62 -3.38 10.86 -11.59
C LEU A 62 -2.71 10.30 -10.32
N PHE A 63 -2.39 9.01 -10.31
CA PHE A 63 -1.69 8.39 -9.20
C PHE A 63 -0.26 8.92 -9.07
N ARG A 64 0.49 9.00 -10.17
CA ARG A 64 1.84 9.58 -10.23
C ARG A 64 1.87 11.01 -9.68
N ASP A 65 0.97 11.85 -10.15
CA ASP A 65 0.91 13.26 -9.72
C ASP A 65 0.54 13.37 -8.24
N THR A 66 -0.30 12.46 -7.73
CA THR A 66 -0.62 12.37 -6.30
C THR A 66 0.57 11.90 -5.48
N LEU A 67 1.37 10.98 -6.00
CA LEU A 67 2.58 10.49 -5.36
C LEU A 67 3.61 11.62 -5.22
N ILE A 68 3.86 12.35 -6.30
CA ILE A 68 4.78 13.51 -6.32
C ILE A 68 4.31 14.59 -5.33
N GLU A 69 3.02 14.94 -5.35
CA GLU A 69 2.44 15.89 -4.40
C GLU A 69 2.73 15.50 -2.94
N GLN A 70 2.61 14.23 -2.59
CA GLN A 70 2.88 13.75 -1.24
C GLN A 70 4.37 13.73 -0.91
N CYS A 71 5.23 13.43 -1.87
CA CYS A 71 6.68 13.57 -1.72
C CYS A 71 7.07 15.02 -1.40
N GLU A 72 6.51 15.98 -2.15
CA GLU A 72 6.75 17.42 -1.94
C GLU A 72 6.23 17.94 -0.58
N GLN A 73 5.21 17.29 -0.02
CA GLN A 73 4.75 17.60 1.35
C GLN A 73 5.67 17.03 2.45
N GLY A 74 6.62 16.15 2.11
CA GLY A 74 7.57 15.59 3.06
C GLY A 74 7.10 14.30 3.73
N VAL A 75 6.35 13.46 3.03
CA VAL A 75 6.03 12.10 3.49
C VAL A 75 7.27 11.21 3.38
N ASP A 76 7.52 10.38 4.39
CA ASP A 76 8.76 9.60 4.50
C ASP A 76 8.66 8.20 3.86
N TYR A 77 7.46 7.62 3.79
CA TYR A 77 7.25 6.33 3.13
C TYR A 77 5.80 6.16 2.64
N PHE A 78 5.62 5.34 1.62
CA PHE A 78 4.31 5.05 1.05
C PHE A 78 3.94 3.59 1.09
N THR A 79 2.74 3.27 1.57
CA THR A 79 2.16 1.95 1.36
C THR A 79 1.46 1.90 0.01
N ILE A 80 1.96 1.03 -0.88
CA ILE A 80 1.46 0.86 -2.24
C ILE A 80 1.20 -0.62 -2.52
N HIS A 81 -0.02 -0.94 -2.96
CA HIS A 81 -0.47 -2.33 -3.20
C HIS A 81 -0.06 -2.84 -4.60
N CYS A 82 1.25 -2.77 -4.89
CA CYS A 82 1.81 -3.17 -6.18
C CYS A 82 1.80 -4.69 -6.42
N GLY A 83 1.68 -5.49 -5.35
CA GLY A 83 1.67 -6.96 -5.43
C GLY A 83 0.40 -7.54 -6.03
N ILE A 84 -0.67 -6.74 -6.13
CA ILE A 84 -1.92 -7.18 -6.74
C ILE A 84 -1.78 -7.28 -8.25
N ARG A 85 -2.02 -8.48 -8.78
CA ARG A 85 -1.98 -8.79 -10.21
C ARG A 85 -3.35 -9.23 -10.71
N LEU A 86 -3.74 -8.83 -11.92
CA LEU A 86 -4.99 -9.28 -12.55
C LEU A 86 -5.17 -10.80 -12.46
N LYS A 87 -4.09 -11.56 -12.74
CA LYS A 87 -4.10 -13.03 -12.69
C LYS A 87 -4.38 -13.63 -11.31
N ASN A 88 -4.21 -12.86 -10.22
CA ASN A 88 -4.32 -13.33 -8.84
C ASN A 88 -5.62 -12.86 -8.15
N VAL A 89 -6.29 -11.84 -8.68
CA VAL A 89 -7.50 -11.25 -8.06
C VAL A 89 -8.59 -12.30 -7.81
N HIS A 90 -8.79 -13.23 -8.74
CA HIS A 90 -9.84 -14.24 -8.63
C HIS A 90 -9.62 -15.23 -7.47
N TYR A 91 -8.39 -15.42 -6.98
CA TYR A 91 -8.14 -16.31 -5.82
C TYR A 91 -8.85 -15.85 -4.55
N ALA A 92 -9.06 -14.53 -4.40
CA ALA A 92 -9.78 -13.99 -3.25
C ALA A 92 -11.28 -14.30 -3.26
N HIS A 93 -11.86 -14.72 -4.38
CA HIS A 93 -13.28 -15.07 -4.46
C HIS A 93 -13.60 -16.40 -3.75
N GLU A 94 -12.61 -17.25 -3.52
CA GLU A 94 -12.76 -18.53 -2.82
C GLU A 94 -12.67 -18.39 -1.29
N ARG A 95 -12.36 -17.19 -0.80
CA ARG A 95 -12.16 -16.89 0.62
C ARG A 95 -13.44 -16.74 1.39
N LEU A 96 -13.37 -17.10 2.66
CA LEU A 96 -14.46 -16.87 3.62
C LEU A 96 -14.77 -15.38 3.79
N CYS A 97 -13.72 -14.55 3.93
CA CYS A 97 -13.85 -13.10 4.12
C CYS A 97 -13.58 -12.28 2.84
N GLY A 98 -13.31 -12.93 1.71
CA GLY A 98 -12.96 -12.23 0.48
C GLY A 98 -11.72 -11.35 0.64
N MET A 99 -11.80 -10.10 0.22
CA MET A 99 -10.71 -9.14 0.25
C MET A 99 -10.96 -8.08 1.32
N VAL A 100 -10.13 -8.05 2.35
CA VAL A 100 -10.30 -7.16 3.53
C VAL A 100 -9.42 -5.91 3.47
N SER A 101 -8.42 -5.87 2.59
CA SER A 101 -7.60 -4.68 2.37
C SER A 101 -8.38 -3.64 1.57
N ARG A 102 -8.43 -2.39 2.06
CA ARG A 102 -9.09 -1.30 1.36
C ARG A 102 -8.35 -0.95 0.06
N GLY A 103 -7.03 -0.75 0.11
CA GLY A 103 -6.24 -0.44 -1.08
C GLY A 103 -6.20 -1.62 -2.06
N GLY A 104 -6.10 -2.84 -1.54
CA GLY A 104 -6.21 -4.06 -2.32
C GLY A 104 -7.53 -4.18 -3.08
N SER A 105 -8.66 -3.90 -2.41
CA SER A 105 -9.99 -3.92 -3.03
C SER A 105 -10.13 -2.88 -4.15
N ILE A 106 -9.60 -1.68 -3.97
CA ILE A 106 -9.64 -0.60 -4.99
C ILE A 106 -8.92 -1.06 -6.26
N ILE A 107 -7.69 -1.54 -6.15
CA ILE A 107 -6.91 -2.00 -7.31
C ILE A 107 -7.50 -3.24 -7.95
N SER A 108 -8.01 -4.18 -7.16
CA SER A 108 -8.67 -5.37 -7.67
C SER A 108 -9.95 -5.03 -8.45
N GLN A 109 -10.72 -4.07 -7.97
CA GLN A 109 -11.89 -3.55 -8.68
C GLN A 109 -11.47 -2.89 -10.00
N TRP A 110 -10.42 -2.09 -9.99
CA TRP A 110 -9.88 -1.46 -11.19
C TRP A 110 -9.43 -2.50 -12.24
N CYS A 111 -8.63 -3.48 -11.82
CA CYS A 111 -8.17 -4.56 -12.69
C CYS A 111 -9.35 -5.35 -13.29
N SER A 112 -10.33 -5.66 -12.46
CA SER A 112 -11.54 -6.41 -12.88
C SER A 112 -12.41 -5.61 -13.85
N TYR A 113 -12.56 -4.31 -13.62
CA TYR A 113 -13.37 -3.44 -14.49
C TYR A 113 -12.72 -3.26 -15.87
N HIS A 114 -11.42 -2.96 -15.89
CA HIS A 114 -10.69 -2.70 -17.14
C HIS A 114 -10.19 -3.96 -17.84
N GLN A 115 -10.23 -5.12 -17.17
CA GLN A 115 -9.60 -6.36 -17.64
C GLN A 115 -8.14 -6.16 -18.05
N LYS A 116 -7.42 -5.35 -17.24
CA LYS A 116 -6.00 -4.98 -17.43
C LYS A 116 -5.19 -5.28 -16.18
N GLU A 117 -3.89 -5.45 -16.39
CA GLU A 117 -2.94 -5.56 -15.27
C GLU A 117 -2.95 -4.27 -14.44
N SER A 118 -2.64 -4.41 -13.15
CA SER A 118 -2.52 -3.28 -12.24
C SER A 118 -1.50 -2.25 -12.75
N PHE A 119 -1.93 -1.02 -12.94
CA PHE A 119 -1.00 0.05 -13.32
C PHE A 119 0.08 0.30 -12.25
N LEU A 120 -0.17 -0.02 -10.98
CA LEU A 120 0.83 0.05 -9.93
C LEU A 120 1.95 -0.97 -10.13
N TYR A 121 1.63 -2.15 -10.64
CA TYR A 121 2.63 -3.15 -10.98
C TYR A 121 3.37 -2.80 -12.27
N GLU A 122 2.65 -2.38 -13.32
CA GLU A 122 3.24 -2.04 -14.62
C GLU A 122 4.21 -0.86 -14.50
N HIS A 123 3.86 0.17 -13.72
CA HIS A 123 4.67 1.37 -13.49
C HIS A 123 5.50 1.33 -12.21
N PHE A 124 5.79 0.14 -11.66
CA PHE A 124 6.54 0.06 -10.40
C PHE A 124 7.93 0.66 -10.49
N ASP A 125 8.60 0.52 -11.63
CA ASP A 125 9.93 1.12 -11.83
C ASP A 125 9.86 2.65 -11.90
N ASP A 126 8.80 3.21 -12.52
CA ASP A 126 8.55 4.66 -12.54
C ASP A 126 8.25 5.18 -11.12
N ILE A 127 7.49 4.40 -10.33
CA ILE A 127 7.27 4.69 -8.89
C ILE A 127 8.61 4.75 -8.16
N CYS A 128 9.47 3.75 -8.32
CA CYS A 128 10.77 3.72 -7.67
C CYS A 128 11.67 4.88 -8.09
N ASP A 129 11.62 5.32 -9.35
CA ASP A 129 12.39 6.47 -9.82
C ASP A 129 11.95 7.78 -9.11
N ILE A 130 10.65 7.96 -8.91
CA ILE A 130 10.11 9.07 -8.12
C ILE A 130 10.58 8.97 -6.67
N LEU A 131 10.43 7.80 -6.04
CA LEU A 131 10.81 7.61 -4.63
C LEU A 131 12.30 7.84 -4.40
N ALA A 132 13.16 7.38 -5.31
CA ALA A 132 14.60 7.62 -5.25
C ALA A 132 14.96 9.11 -5.36
N GLN A 133 14.22 9.88 -6.17
CA GLN A 133 14.44 11.32 -6.32
C GLN A 133 14.14 12.09 -5.03
N TYR A 134 13.16 11.66 -4.25
CA TYR A 134 12.72 12.33 -3.01
C TYR A 134 13.22 11.66 -1.74
N ASP A 135 14.02 10.60 -1.85
CA ASP A 135 14.51 9.80 -0.71
C ASP A 135 13.38 9.23 0.17
N VAL A 136 12.34 8.70 -0.48
CA VAL A 136 11.15 8.14 0.15
C VAL A 136 11.16 6.61 0.07
N ALA A 137 10.83 5.93 1.17
CA ALA A 137 10.76 4.48 1.22
C ALA A 137 9.42 3.93 0.70
N VAL A 138 9.41 2.66 0.25
CA VAL A 138 8.17 1.97 -0.11
C VAL A 138 7.84 0.86 0.87
N SER A 139 6.60 0.87 1.36
CA SER A 139 5.94 -0.25 2.03
C SER A 139 5.08 -0.98 1.01
N LEU A 140 5.44 -2.21 0.67
CA LEU A 140 4.63 -3.03 -0.24
C LEU A 140 3.43 -3.58 0.54
N GLY A 141 2.26 -3.02 0.25
CA GLY A 141 1.03 -3.32 0.99
C GLY A 141 0.46 -4.70 0.68
N ASP A 142 0.04 -5.41 1.72
CA ASP A 142 -0.56 -6.74 1.64
C ASP A 142 -2.05 -6.71 1.26
N GLY A 143 -2.34 -6.37 0.02
CA GLY A 143 -3.70 -6.23 -0.50
C GLY A 143 -4.52 -7.52 -0.51
N LEU A 144 -3.84 -8.67 -0.59
CA LEU A 144 -4.44 -10.00 -0.51
C LEU A 144 -4.20 -10.68 0.85
N ARG A 145 -3.95 -9.91 1.92
CA ARG A 145 -3.89 -10.49 3.28
C ARG A 145 -5.19 -11.21 3.63
N PRO A 146 -5.14 -12.32 4.41
CA PRO A 146 -6.36 -13.01 4.82
C PRO A 146 -7.17 -12.19 5.83
N GLY A 147 -8.49 -12.32 5.81
CA GLY A 147 -9.39 -11.70 6.79
C GLY A 147 -9.83 -12.66 7.90
N ALA A 148 -9.55 -13.95 7.76
CA ALA A 148 -9.85 -15.00 8.72
C ALA A 148 -8.71 -15.99 8.82
N ILE A 149 -8.61 -16.70 9.98
CA ILE A 149 -7.63 -17.78 10.18
C ILE A 149 -7.77 -18.86 9.10
N PHE A 150 -8.99 -19.11 8.66
CA PHE A 150 -9.29 -20.10 7.61
C PHE A 150 -8.61 -19.77 6.28
N ASP A 151 -8.53 -18.49 5.93
CA ASP A 151 -7.96 -18.00 4.68
C ASP A 151 -6.41 -17.81 4.76
N ALA A 152 -5.83 -17.98 5.96
CA ALA A 152 -4.40 -17.74 6.16
C ALA A 152 -3.53 -18.75 5.42
N ASN A 153 -2.49 -18.26 4.74
CA ASN A 153 -1.58 -19.04 3.90
C ASN A 153 -2.28 -19.66 2.67
N ASP A 154 -3.32 -19.02 2.19
CA ASP A 154 -3.98 -19.46 0.97
C ASP A 154 -3.20 -19.05 -0.28
N ARG A 155 -3.69 -19.48 -1.41
CA ARG A 155 -3.08 -19.19 -2.73
C ARG A 155 -3.03 -17.71 -3.05
N ALA A 156 -4.04 -16.92 -2.63
CA ALA A 156 -4.10 -15.50 -2.87
C ALA A 156 -2.99 -14.77 -2.11
N GLN A 157 -2.84 -15.05 -0.80
CA GLN A 157 -1.81 -14.44 0.04
C GLN A 157 -0.41 -14.76 -0.49
N PHE A 158 -0.12 -16.01 -0.79
CA PHE A 158 1.22 -16.40 -1.25
C PHE A 158 1.54 -15.88 -2.65
N ALA A 159 0.56 -15.83 -3.56
CA ALA A 159 0.79 -15.27 -4.91
C ALA A 159 1.13 -13.76 -4.86
N GLU A 160 0.55 -13.02 -3.92
CA GLU A 160 0.94 -11.63 -3.68
C GLU A 160 2.33 -11.54 -3.04
N LEU A 161 2.61 -12.35 -2.01
CA LEU A 161 3.91 -12.36 -1.32
C LEU A 161 5.06 -12.65 -2.29
N ASP A 162 4.90 -13.63 -3.18
CA ASP A 162 5.89 -13.93 -4.23
C ASP A 162 6.13 -12.72 -5.16
N THR A 163 5.05 -12.02 -5.52
CA THR A 163 5.15 -10.79 -6.34
C THR A 163 5.85 -9.67 -5.56
N MET A 164 5.55 -9.49 -4.27
CA MET A 164 6.22 -8.49 -3.44
C MET A 164 7.70 -8.78 -3.27
N GLY A 165 8.10 -10.06 -3.17
CA GLY A 165 9.50 -10.47 -3.17
C GLY A 165 10.25 -10.06 -4.44
N GLU A 166 9.63 -10.21 -5.63
CA GLU A 166 10.15 -9.68 -6.90
C GLU A 166 10.30 -8.15 -6.85
N LEU A 167 9.27 -7.45 -6.39
CA LEU A 167 9.24 -5.99 -6.36
C LEU A 167 10.29 -5.39 -5.41
N VAL A 168 10.58 -6.03 -4.28
CA VAL A 168 11.67 -5.61 -3.36
C VAL A 168 13.00 -5.59 -4.08
N GLN A 169 13.31 -6.62 -4.87
CA GLN A 169 14.58 -6.66 -5.63
C GLN A 169 14.65 -5.53 -6.66
N ARG A 170 13.52 -5.18 -7.31
CA ARG A 170 13.46 -4.06 -8.25
C ARG A 170 13.64 -2.71 -7.53
N ALA A 171 13.03 -2.53 -6.36
CA ALA A 171 13.21 -1.33 -5.54
C ALA A 171 14.67 -1.16 -5.10
N TRP A 172 15.30 -2.20 -4.60
CA TRP A 172 16.72 -2.18 -4.19
C TRP A 172 17.65 -1.88 -5.36
N ALA A 173 17.38 -2.42 -6.55
CA ALA A 173 18.16 -2.10 -7.75
C ALA A 173 18.12 -0.62 -8.13
N LYS A 174 17.10 0.11 -7.66
CA LYS A 174 16.93 1.56 -7.84
C LYS A 174 17.30 2.38 -6.59
N ASN A 175 17.95 1.76 -5.59
CA ASN A 175 18.34 2.37 -4.32
C ASN A 175 17.14 2.90 -3.49
N VAL A 176 15.96 2.29 -3.63
CA VAL A 176 14.79 2.60 -2.81
C VAL A 176 14.72 1.63 -1.65
N GLN A 177 14.60 2.16 -0.43
CA GLN A 177 14.32 1.33 0.75
C GLN A 177 12.93 0.72 0.62
N ALA A 178 12.83 -0.58 0.84
CA ALA A 178 11.58 -1.31 0.73
C ALA A 178 11.36 -2.24 1.90
N PHE A 179 10.13 -2.33 2.38
CA PHE A 179 9.70 -3.35 3.32
C PHE A 179 8.34 -3.92 2.89
N ILE A 180 8.04 -5.14 3.31
CA ILE A 180 6.80 -5.84 2.96
C ILE A 180 5.88 -5.84 4.17
N GLU A 181 4.61 -5.46 4.00
CA GLU A 181 3.59 -5.69 5.01
C GLU A 181 3.31 -7.19 5.13
N GLY A 182 3.35 -7.68 6.35
CA GLY A 182 3.04 -9.08 6.63
C GLY A 182 3.98 -9.71 7.68
N PRO A 183 3.64 -10.92 8.10
CA PRO A 183 2.43 -11.66 7.80
C PRO A 183 1.19 -11.02 8.46
N GLY A 184 0.24 -10.56 7.63
CA GLY A 184 -1.02 -9.94 8.07
C GLY A 184 -2.08 -10.98 8.43
N HIS A 185 -2.68 -10.90 9.64
CA HIS A 185 -3.79 -11.75 10.09
C HIS A 185 -3.50 -13.27 10.06
N VAL A 186 -2.25 -13.66 10.16
CA VAL A 186 -1.81 -15.06 10.15
C VAL A 186 -1.70 -15.58 11.58
N PRO A 187 -2.16 -16.82 11.88
CA PRO A 187 -1.97 -17.42 13.19
C PRO A 187 -0.49 -17.53 13.58
N MET A 188 -0.17 -17.36 14.87
CA MET A 188 1.20 -17.33 15.37
C MET A 188 2.07 -18.50 14.91
N HIS A 189 1.51 -19.72 14.86
CA HIS A 189 2.23 -20.93 14.44
C HIS A 189 2.56 -20.96 12.93
N LYS A 190 1.96 -20.11 12.12
CA LYS A 190 2.22 -19.96 10.67
C LYS A 190 3.13 -18.79 10.31
N ILE A 191 3.51 -17.95 11.29
CA ILE A 191 4.34 -16.76 11.05
C ILE A 191 5.68 -17.15 10.43
N ARG A 192 6.32 -18.19 10.97
CA ARG A 192 7.62 -18.65 10.47
C ARG A 192 7.58 -19.03 8.99
N GLU A 193 6.55 -19.78 8.57
CA GLU A 193 6.37 -20.18 7.17
C GLU A 193 6.28 -18.96 6.23
N ASN A 194 5.59 -17.88 6.69
CA ASN A 194 5.50 -16.64 5.92
C ASN A 194 6.82 -15.88 5.87
N MET A 195 7.59 -15.88 6.96
CA MET A 195 8.89 -15.17 7.03
C MET A 195 9.99 -15.88 6.27
N ASP A 196 9.91 -17.21 6.16
CA ASP A 196 10.90 -18.02 5.44
C ASP A 196 10.67 -18.02 3.91
N ARG A 197 9.48 -17.55 3.45
CA ARG A 197 9.11 -17.45 2.03
C ARG A 197 9.65 -16.17 1.41
#